data_63908aea4e05476d78fb2a9706641a10
#
_entry.id   63908aea4e05476d78fb2a9706641a10
#
_cell.length_a   1.000
_cell.length_b   1.000
_cell.length_c   1.000
_cell.angle_alpha   90.00
_cell.angle_beta   90.00
_cell.angle_gamma   90.00
#
_symmetry.space_group_name_H-M   'P 1'
#
loop_
_entity.id
_entity.type
_entity.pdbx_description
1 polymer ?
#
loop_
_entity_poly.entity_id
_entity_poly.type
_entity_poly.pdbx_seq_one_letter_code
_entity_poly.pdbx_strand_id
1 'polypeptide(L)'
;DIVISIDPDELTINFFDFLTDTSDLLLVYNPAVPNAIPKAFPQRRIAFDSEVYLAEWFIKHTEKKGNLGKISSVAHAAVKFSQFLACSPIILVGQDLSFCQQRLHCFHSFYYDEHMDKVSRLNPRTYWEHMKISKFGPNLTHGMDLFGKRVVSTIAMESYNYIFSKKFKGLQNVINSTEGGVPIEGVINISLKESLYIYCRELVKDKKNSFRTTQLNENKIFKPFQDSILRQIQLLKDISGKLNTLKLKFLDQRTPGRKGKELFVKGMEILYEYILENKETALLLQGYDFAGFTDWYRSNYQILRKKELSEDCSLLDEEFERDLKFFDVLVGSADYLMVNFEKALTH
;
A
#
# COMPACT_ATOMS: atom_id res chain seq x y z
N ASP A 1 -18.71 2.72 -16.99
CA ASP A 1 -17.41 2.09 -16.90
C ASP A 1 -16.96 1.95 -15.44
N ILE A 2 -15.79 1.35 -15.21
CA ILE A 2 -15.29 1.02 -13.88
C ILE A 2 -13.91 1.64 -13.71
N VAL A 3 -13.70 2.33 -12.59
CA VAL A 3 -12.42 2.88 -12.18
C VAL A 3 -11.91 2.08 -10.97
N ILE A 4 -10.64 1.72 -10.94
CA ILE A 4 -10.04 0.98 -9.80
C ILE A 4 -8.92 1.80 -9.20
N SER A 5 -8.93 1.96 -7.87
CA SER A 5 -7.89 2.67 -7.11
C SER A 5 -7.47 1.84 -5.89
N ILE A 6 -6.15 1.72 -5.69
CA ILE A 6 -5.57 0.98 -4.55
C ILE A 6 -4.42 1.70 -3.87
N ASP A 7 -3.87 2.73 -4.49
CA ASP A 7 -2.66 3.41 -4.03
C ASP A 7 -2.97 4.37 -2.88
N PRO A 8 -2.29 4.26 -1.72
CA PRO A 8 -2.49 5.14 -0.58
C PRO A 8 -1.82 6.51 -0.72
N ASP A 9 -1.05 6.75 -1.79
CA ASP A 9 -0.37 8.04 -2.01
C ASP A 9 -1.39 9.15 -2.26
N GLU A 10 -1.27 10.26 -1.51
CA GLU A 10 -2.12 11.45 -1.65
C GLU A 10 -2.08 12.04 -3.08
N LEU A 11 -0.96 11.90 -3.78
CA LEU A 11 -0.84 12.36 -5.17
C LEU A 11 -1.77 11.60 -6.14
N THR A 12 -2.27 10.44 -5.73
CA THR A 12 -3.19 9.63 -6.56
C THR A 12 -4.47 10.39 -6.89
N ILE A 13 -4.89 11.36 -6.05
CA ILE A 13 -6.08 12.17 -6.32
C ILE A 13 -5.94 12.95 -7.64
N ASN A 14 -4.74 13.39 -7.99
CA ASN A 14 -4.49 14.20 -9.18
C ASN A 14 -4.78 13.47 -10.50
N PHE A 15 -4.85 12.12 -10.48
CA PHE A 15 -5.30 11.34 -11.63
C PHE A 15 -6.79 11.47 -11.91
N PHE A 16 -7.55 12.04 -10.98
CA PHE A 16 -8.99 12.24 -11.09
C PHE A 16 -9.40 13.67 -11.35
N ASP A 17 -8.46 14.63 -11.37
CA ASP A 17 -8.74 16.07 -11.52
C ASP A 17 -9.45 16.43 -12.83
N PHE A 18 -9.30 15.61 -13.87
CA PHE A 18 -9.98 15.82 -15.15
C PHE A 18 -11.42 15.28 -15.19
N LEU A 19 -11.85 14.52 -14.18
CA LEU A 19 -13.19 13.95 -14.10
C LEU A 19 -14.16 15.00 -13.55
N THR A 20 -14.93 15.60 -14.41
CA THR A 20 -15.95 16.60 -14.05
C THR A 20 -17.28 15.97 -13.64
N ASP A 21 -17.57 14.76 -14.15
CA ASP A 21 -18.77 13.99 -13.82
C ASP A 21 -18.41 12.51 -13.63
N THR A 22 -18.75 11.98 -12.47
CA THR A 22 -18.50 10.60 -12.09
C THR A 22 -19.78 9.78 -11.90
N SER A 23 -20.95 10.34 -12.24
CA SER A 23 -22.28 9.75 -12.00
C SER A 23 -22.45 8.36 -12.65
N ASP A 24 -21.91 8.17 -13.85
CA ASP A 24 -21.98 6.92 -14.61
C ASP A 24 -20.79 5.98 -14.34
N LEU A 25 -19.80 6.42 -13.56
CA LEU A 25 -18.62 5.62 -13.22
C LEU A 25 -18.81 4.85 -11.93
N LEU A 26 -18.37 3.59 -11.90
CA LEU A 26 -18.25 2.80 -10.68
C LEU A 26 -16.82 2.84 -10.18
N LEU A 27 -16.60 3.36 -8.97
CA LEU A 27 -15.31 3.23 -8.28
C LEU A 27 -15.23 1.91 -7.52
N VAL A 28 -14.19 1.13 -7.78
CA VAL A 28 -13.79 -0.05 -6.99
C VAL A 28 -12.47 0.29 -6.30
N TYR A 29 -12.42 0.28 -4.97
CA TYR A 29 -11.28 0.83 -4.27
C TYR A 29 -10.87 0.05 -3.02
N ASN A 30 -9.58 0.12 -2.72
CA ASN A 30 -9.04 -0.30 -1.43
C ASN A 30 -9.29 0.82 -0.40
N PRO A 31 -9.76 0.53 0.82
CA PRO A 31 -9.97 1.53 1.86
C PRO A 31 -8.73 2.35 2.25
N ALA A 32 -7.53 1.91 1.87
CA ALA A 32 -6.28 2.65 2.11
C ALA A 32 -6.08 3.87 1.19
N VAL A 33 -6.87 4.03 0.12
CA VAL A 33 -6.75 5.19 -0.78
C VAL A 33 -7.13 6.50 -0.06
N PRO A 34 -6.59 7.64 -0.50
CA PRO A 34 -6.97 8.95 0.04
C PRO A 34 -8.48 9.17 0.02
N ASN A 35 -9.03 9.66 1.13
CA ASN A 35 -10.48 9.83 1.32
C ASN A 35 -11.14 10.74 0.27
N ALA A 36 -10.38 11.62 -0.35
CA ALA A 36 -10.86 12.46 -1.45
C ALA A 36 -11.33 11.64 -2.67
N ILE A 37 -10.69 10.49 -2.93
CA ILE A 37 -11.05 9.63 -4.08
C ILE A 37 -12.47 9.06 -3.93
N PRO A 38 -12.85 8.32 -2.87
CA PRO A 38 -14.22 7.84 -2.74
C PRO A 38 -15.25 8.97 -2.58
N LYS A 39 -14.86 10.16 -2.10
CA LYS A 39 -15.73 11.34 -2.07
C LYS A 39 -16.03 11.89 -3.47
N ALA A 40 -15.08 11.76 -4.40
CA ALA A 40 -15.30 12.14 -5.80
C ALA A 40 -16.29 11.22 -6.54
N PHE A 41 -16.64 10.05 -5.99
CA PHE A 41 -17.61 9.09 -6.54
C PHE A 41 -18.79 8.86 -5.58
N PRO A 42 -19.62 9.86 -5.29
CA PRO A 42 -20.61 9.78 -4.22
C PRO A 42 -21.72 8.77 -4.49
N GLN A 43 -22.01 8.47 -5.76
CA GLN A 43 -23.16 7.66 -6.16
C GLN A 43 -22.86 6.18 -6.32
N ARG A 44 -21.67 5.83 -6.88
CA ARG A 44 -21.36 4.46 -7.28
C ARG A 44 -19.93 4.09 -6.88
N ARG A 45 -19.81 3.43 -5.71
CA ARG A 45 -18.52 3.00 -5.19
C ARG A 45 -18.61 1.68 -4.43
N ILE A 46 -17.62 0.83 -4.57
CA ILE A 46 -17.50 -0.46 -3.90
C ILE A 46 -16.10 -0.53 -3.28
N ALA A 47 -16.03 -0.66 -1.95
CA ALA A 47 -14.79 -1.00 -1.27
C ALA A 47 -14.59 -2.51 -1.28
N PHE A 48 -13.34 -2.98 -1.38
CA PHE A 48 -12.98 -4.37 -1.15
C PHE A 48 -12.02 -4.50 0.03
N ASP A 49 -12.01 -5.68 0.65
CA ASP A 49 -11.17 -5.94 1.81
C ASP A 49 -9.69 -6.00 1.43
N SER A 50 -8.83 -5.45 2.28
CA SER A 50 -7.38 -5.43 2.12
C SER A 50 -6.73 -6.41 3.10
N GLU A 51 -5.58 -6.97 2.73
CA GLU A 51 -4.77 -7.86 3.58
C GLU A 51 -3.74 -7.08 4.45
N VAL A 52 -3.95 -5.77 4.67
CA VAL A 52 -3.11 -4.96 5.55
C VAL A 52 -3.65 -5.00 6.97
N TYR A 53 -2.78 -5.07 7.99
CA TYR A 53 -3.18 -5.21 9.40
C TYR A 53 -4.24 -4.22 9.87
N LEU A 54 -4.10 -2.93 9.49
CA LEU A 54 -5.09 -1.91 9.83
C LEU A 54 -6.45 -2.21 9.17
N ALA A 55 -6.44 -2.67 7.92
CA ALA A 55 -7.65 -3.04 7.21
C ALA A 55 -8.30 -4.31 7.81
N GLU A 56 -7.52 -5.29 8.25
CA GLU A 56 -8.03 -6.47 8.96
C GLU A 56 -8.73 -6.09 10.27
N TRP A 57 -8.15 -5.15 11.02
CA TRP A 57 -8.80 -4.60 12.22
C TRP A 57 -10.11 -3.91 11.87
N PHE A 58 -10.11 -3.07 10.83
CA PHE A 58 -11.31 -2.40 10.33
C PHE A 58 -12.41 -3.38 9.92
N ILE A 59 -12.05 -4.47 9.21
CA ILE A 59 -12.98 -5.51 8.76
C ILE A 59 -13.65 -6.23 9.93
N LYS A 60 -12.96 -6.42 11.06
CA LYS A 60 -13.57 -7.03 12.27
C LYS A 60 -14.73 -6.22 12.84
N HIS A 61 -14.72 -4.90 12.65
CA HIS A 61 -15.71 -3.97 13.17
C HIS A 61 -16.71 -3.47 12.12
N THR A 62 -16.54 -3.93 10.89
CA THR A 62 -17.42 -3.62 9.76
C THR A 62 -17.85 -4.91 9.05
N GLU A 63 -18.73 -4.82 8.08
CA GLU A 63 -19.10 -5.98 7.27
C GLU A 63 -18.00 -6.33 6.26
N LYS A 64 -17.79 -7.63 6.03
CA LYS A 64 -16.91 -8.12 4.96
C LYS A 64 -17.43 -7.66 3.61
N LYS A 65 -16.55 -7.08 2.79
CA LYS A 65 -16.88 -6.50 1.49
C LYS A 65 -16.51 -7.38 0.31
N GLY A 66 -15.73 -8.43 0.56
CA GLY A 66 -15.12 -9.27 -0.45
C GLY A 66 -13.66 -8.93 -0.69
N ASN A 67 -12.89 -9.92 -1.09
CA ASN A 67 -11.44 -9.82 -1.21
C ASN A 67 -11.00 -10.20 -2.62
N LEU A 68 -10.17 -9.38 -3.24
CA LEU A 68 -9.51 -9.68 -4.51
C LEU A 68 -8.22 -10.50 -4.32
N GLY A 69 -7.87 -10.86 -3.07
CA GLY A 69 -6.64 -11.56 -2.68
C GLY A 69 -5.40 -10.68 -2.83
N LYS A 70 -4.20 -11.29 -2.77
CA LYS A 70 -2.95 -10.53 -2.87
C LYS A 70 -2.85 -9.74 -4.16
N ILE A 71 -2.75 -8.42 -4.02
CA ILE A 71 -2.66 -7.44 -5.10
C ILE A 71 -1.33 -6.72 -4.95
N SER A 72 -0.60 -6.54 -6.05
CA SER A 72 0.70 -5.87 -6.04
C SER A 72 0.71 -4.60 -6.90
N SER A 73 -0.34 -4.40 -7.72
CA SER A 73 -0.52 -3.21 -8.53
C SER A 73 -2.00 -3.00 -8.86
N VAL A 74 -2.38 -1.80 -9.25
CA VAL A 74 -3.76 -1.49 -9.68
C VAL A 74 -4.18 -2.36 -10.87
N ALA A 75 -3.27 -2.66 -11.79
CA ALA A 75 -3.55 -3.53 -12.93
C ALA A 75 -3.88 -4.97 -12.50
N HIS A 76 -3.20 -5.50 -11.46
CA HIS A 76 -3.58 -6.80 -10.88
C HIS A 76 -4.99 -6.76 -10.28
N ALA A 77 -5.35 -5.68 -9.59
CA ALA A 77 -6.70 -5.49 -9.05
C ALA A 77 -7.73 -5.47 -10.18
N ALA A 78 -7.45 -4.74 -11.27
CA ALA A 78 -8.32 -4.63 -12.42
C ALA A 78 -8.59 -5.99 -13.09
N VAL A 79 -7.54 -6.77 -13.33
CA VAL A 79 -7.71 -8.11 -13.92
C VAL A 79 -8.48 -9.03 -13.00
N LYS A 80 -8.19 -9.05 -11.70
CA LYS A 80 -8.94 -9.88 -10.73
C LYS A 80 -10.40 -9.47 -10.61
N PHE A 81 -10.68 -8.18 -10.63
CA PHE A 81 -12.06 -7.70 -10.62
C PHE A 81 -12.77 -8.07 -11.92
N SER A 82 -12.11 -7.96 -13.07
CA SER A 82 -12.66 -8.42 -14.36
C SER A 82 -12.95 -9.92 -14.37
N GLN A 83 -12.07 -10.74 -13.77
CA GLN A 83 -12.31 -12.18 -13.59
C GLN A 83 -13.50 -12.45 -12.66
N PHE A 84 -13.63 -11.69 -11.57
CA PHE A 84 -14.79 -11.78 -10.66
C PHE A 84 -16.10 -11.46 -11.40
N LEU A 85 -16.08 -10.52 -12.34
CA LEU A 85 -17.19 -10.19 -13.21
C LEU A 85 -17.39 -11.20 -14.36
N ALA A 86 -16.58 -12.26 -14.42
CA ALA A 86 -16.59 -13.25 -15.51
C ALA A 86 -16.38 -12.62 -16.92
N CYS A 87 -15.59 -11.53 -17.00
CA CYS A 87 -15.22 -10.94 -18.29
C CYS A 87 -14.36 -11.89 -19.11
N SER A 88 -14.67 -12.03 -20.40
CA SER A 88 -13.91 -12.85 -21.34
C SER A 88 -14.10 -12.33 -22.78
N PRO A 89 -13.00 -11.98 -23.47
CA PRO A 89 -11.63 -11.91 -22.97
C PRO A 89 -11.37 -10.69 -22.07
N ILE A 90 -10.24 -10.72 -21.35
CA ILE A 90 -9.67 -9.57 -20.67
C ILE A 90 -8.51 -9.06 -21.52
N ILE A 91 -8.61 -7.84 -22.03
CA ILE A 91 -7.60 -7.26 -22.92
C ILE A 91 -6.81 -6.21 -22.13
N LEU A 92 -5.49 -6.42 -22.00
CA LEU A 92 -4.57 -5.48 -21.35
C LEU A 92 -4.11 -4.45 -22.38
N VAL A 93 -4.20 -3.16 -22.02
CA VAL A 93 -3.72 -2.04 -22.82
C VAL A 93 -2.91 -1.12 -21.93
N GLY A 94 -1.72 -0.69 -22.39
CA GLY A 94 -0.85 0.18 -21.63
C GLY A 94 -0.13 -0.51 -20.45
N GLN A 95 -0.01 -1.85 -20.47
CA GLN A 95 0.71 -2.61 -19.45
C GLN A 95 2.18 -2.81 -19.88
N ASP A 96 2.94 -1.71 -19.98
CA ASP A 96 4.30 -1.70 -20.53
C ASP A 96 5.33 -2.40 -19.65
N LEU A 97 5.21 -2.32 -18.32
CA LEU A 97 6.15 -2.88 -17.35
C LEU A 97 7.62 -2.44 -17.58
N SER A 98 7.78 -1.30 -18.21
CA SER A 98 9.06 -0.67 -18.55
C SER A 98 8.85 0.78 -18.93
N PHE A 99 9.94 1.55 -18.97
CA PHE A 99 9.93 2.94 -19.45
C PHE A 99 10.02 2.98 -20.97
N CYS A 100 8.91 2.70 -21.62
CA CYS A 100 8.81 2.76 -23.08
C CYS A 100 9.16 4.14 -23.60
N GLN A 101 10.08 4.21 -24.57
CA GLN A 101 10.58 5.47 -25.14
C GLN A 101 11.16 6.42 -24.08
N GLN A 102 11.70 5.86 -22.97
CA GLN A 102 12.23 6.62 -21.83
C GLN A 102 11.20 7.56 -21.18
N ARG A 103 9.95 7.14 -21.10
CA ARG A 103 8.86 7.87 -20.43
C ARG A 103 8.40 7.11 -19.21
N LEU A 104 8.08 7.87 -18.14
CA LEU A 104 7.51 7.33 -16.92
C LEU A 104 6.03 7.01 -17.07
N HIS A 105 5.30 7.89 -17.75
CA HIS A 105 3.84 7.82 -17.90
C HIS A 105 3.40 8.21 -19.31
N CYS A 106 2.16 7.89 -19.63
CA CYS A 106 1.55 8.28 -20.89
C CYS A 106 1.37 9.81 -20.98
N PHE A 107 1.19 10.31 -22.20
CA PHE A 107 0.86 11.69 -22.45
C PHE A 107 -0.42 12.10 -21.70
N HIS A 108 -0.48 13.36 -21.26
CA HIS A 108 -1.62 13.94 -20.54
C HIS A 108 -1.97 13.25 -19.21
N SER A 109 -1.07 12.44 -18.65
CA SER A 109 -1.18 12.05 -17.24
C SER A 109 -0.70 13.20 -16.34
N PHE A 110 -1.18 13.26 -15.11
CA PHE A 110 -0.71 14.23 -14.11
C PHE A 110 0.82 14.29 -14.04
N TYR A 111 1.48 13.14 -13.92
CA TYR A 111 2.95 13.08 -13.86
C TYR A 111 3.63 13.52 -15.16
N TYR A 112 2.93 13.39 -16.29
CA TYR A 112 3.45 13.90 -17.56
C TYR A 112 3.43 15.42 -17.57
N ASP A 113 2.42 16.06 -17.04
CA ASP A 113 2.21 17.50 -17.10
C ASP A 113 2.86 18.25 -15.91
N GLU A 114 3.24 17.55 -14.84
CA GLU A 114 3.78 18.08 -13.58
C GLU A 114 4.92 19.10 -13.72
N HIS A 115 5.70 19.05 -14.81
CA HIS A 115 6.85 19.93 -15.02
C HIS A 115 6.80 20.68 -16.34
N MET A 116 5.63 20.79 -16.95
CA MET A 116 5.48 21.49 -18.24
C MET A 116 5.84 22.97 -18.13
N ASP A 117 5.63 23.60 -16.99
CA ASP A 117 6.01 24.97 -16.68
C ASP A 117 7.54 25.18 -16.71
N LYS A 118 8.34 24.14 -16.50
CA LYS A 118 9.81 24.15 -16.46
C LYS A 118 10.45 23.72 -17.79
N VAL A 119 9.66 23.24 -18.73
CA VAL A 119 10.17 22.78 -20.03
C VAL A 119 10.54 23.99 -20.89
N SER A 120 11.77 23.96 -21.41
CA SER A 120 12.31 24.99 -22.28
C SER A 120 13.29 24.39 -23.28
N ARG A 121 13.81 25.24 -24.22
CA ARG A 121 14.85 24.79 -25.16
C ARG A 121 16.11 24.28 -24.48
N LEU A 122 16.47 24.83 -23.30
CA LEU A 122 17.65 24.40 -22.51
C LEU A 122 17.33 23.29 -21.55
N ASN A 123 16.07 23.16 -21.17
CA ASN A 123 15.55 22.08 -20.29
C ASN A 123 14.46 21.31 -21.02
N PRO A 124 14.79 20.49 -22.02
CA PRO A 124 13.79 19.75 -22.76
C PRO A 124 13.13 18.71 -21.87
N ARG A 125 11.91 18.30 -22.24
CA ARG A 125 11.16 17.29 -21.51
C ARG A 125 11.93 16.00 -21.28
N THR A 126 12.66 15.54 -22.30
CA THR A 126 13.50 14.33 -22.21
C THR A 126 14.53 14.38 -21.08
N TYR A 127 15.00 15.56 -20.72
CA TYR A 127 15.87 15.74 -19.56
C TYR A 127 15.14 15.43 -18.25
N TRP A 128 13.91 15.91 -18.09
CA TRP A 128 13.10 15.65 -16.88
C TRP A 128 12.71 14.17 -16.74
N GLU A 129 12.32 13.54 -17.84
CA GLU A 129 12.02 12.10 -17.86
C GLU A 129 13.27 11.28 -17.46
N HIS A 130 14.42 11.60 -18.06
CA HIS A 130 15.68 10.95 -17.74
C HIS A 130 16.08 11.15 -16.26
N MET A 131 15.95 12.37 -15.75
CA MET A 131 16.23 12.68 -14.33
C MET A 131 15.31 11.92 -13.38
N LYS A 132 14.03 11.80 -13.69
CA LYS A 132 13.09 11.02 -12.87
C LYS A 132 13.40 9.53 -12.93
N ILE A 133 13.68 8.98 -14.10
CA ILE A 133 14.07 7.56 -14.24
C ILE A 133 15.38 7.29 -13.50
N SER A 134 16.38 8.16 -13.60
CA SER A 134 17.68 7.98 -12.92
C SER A 134 17.56 7.94 -11.38
N LYS A 135 16.53 8.57 -10.80
CA LYS A 135 16.29 8.52 -9.34
C LYS A 135 16.01 7.12 -8.81
N PHE A 136 15.57 6.19 -9.66
CA PHE A 136 15.42 4.79 -9.24
C PHE A 136 16.77 4.12 -8.94
N GLY A 137 17.91 4.67 -9.43
CA GLY A 137 19.26 4.26 -9.09
C GLY A 137 19.46 2.74 -9.19
N PRO A 138 19.85 2.06 -8.08
CA PRO A 138 20.12 0.62 -8.08
C PRO A 138 18.87 -0.25 -8.33
N ASN A 139 17.66 0.32 -8.28
CA ASN A 139 16.42 -0.39 -8.58
C ASN A 139 16.12 -0.44 -10.09
N LEU A 140 16.94 0.21 -10.94
CA LEU A 140 16.79 0.10 -12.39
C LEU A 140 17.25 -1.26 -12.89
N THR A 141 16.47 -1.82 -13.81
CA THR A 141 16.77 -3.08 -14.49
C THR A 141 16.66 -2.89 -16.00
N HIS A 142 17.00 -3.94 -16.76
CA HIS A 142 16.90 -3.92 -18.21
C HIS A 142 16.22 -5.19 -18.71
N GLY A 143 15.28 -5.02 -19.61
CA GLY A 143 14.58 -6.11 -20.28
C GLY A 143 14.60 -5.97 -21.79
N MET A 144 13.93 -6.89 -22.46
CA MET A 144 13.64 -6.82 -23.90
C MET A 144 12.15 -6.58 -24.07
N ASP A 145 11.78 -5.66 -24.96
CA ASP A 145 10.38 -5.43 -25.31
C ASP A 145 9.83 -6.51 -26.26
N LEU A 146 8.54 -6.41 -26.57
CA LEU A 146 7.85 -7.32 -27.50
C LEU A 146 8.51 -7.40 -28.88
N PHE A 147 9.31 -6.43 -29.27
CA PHE A 147 9.98 -6.34 -30.58
C PHE A 147 11.46 -6.71 -30.50
N GLY A 148 11.95 -7.19 -29.35
CA GLY A 148 13.36 -7.53 -29.13
C GLY A 148 14.27 -6.32 -28.92
N LYS A 149 13.73 -5.13 -28.65
CA LYS A 149 14.50 -3.93 -28.34
C LYS A 149 14.74 -3.84 -26.82
N ARG A 150 15.96 -3.45 -26.45
CA ARG A 150 16.33 -3.23 -25.05
C ARG A 150 15.56 -2.06 -24.46
N VAL A 151 14.94 -2.27 -23.30
CA VAL A 151 14.18 -1.27 -22.53
C VAL A 151 14.65 -1.22 -21.08
N VAL A 152 14.47 -0.07 -20.45
CA VAL A 152 14.73 0.12 -19.02
C VAL A 152 13.46 -0.20 -18.25
N SER A 153 13.61 -0.90 -17.13
CA SER A 153 12.54 -1.27 -16.21
C SER A 153 12.99 -1.01 -14.76
N THR A 154 12.23 -1.49 -13.80
CA THR A 154 12.58 -1.47 -12.37
C THR A 154 12.33 -2.84 -11.74
N ILE A 155 13.00 -3.11 -10.60
CA ILE A 155 12.76 -4.32 -9.79
C ILE A 155 11.26 -4.48 -9.46
N ALA A 156 10.57 -3.37 -9.17
CA ALA A 156 9.13 -3.38 -8.90
C ALA A 156 8.31 -3.83 -10.11
N MET A 157 8.60 -3.28 -11.31
CA MET A 157 7.92 -3.67 -12.56
C MET A 157 8.19 -5.12 -12.93
N GLU A 158 9.42 -5.61 -12.70
CA GLU A 158 9.76 -7.03 -12.89
C GLU A 158 8.98 -7.92 -11.92
N SER A 159 8.84 -7.51 -10.67
CA SER A 159 8.00 -8.21 -9.69
C SER A 159 6.54 -8.25 -10.14
N TYR A 160 6.01 -7.16 -10.67
CA TYR A 160 4.65 -7.12 -11.23
C TYR A 160 4.52 -8.06 -12.42
N ASN A 161 5.49 -8.08 -13.34
CA ASN A 161 5.51 -9.00 -14.47
C ASN A 161 5.53 -10.47 -14.02
N TYR A 162 6.37 -10.79 -13.04
CA TYR A 162 6.44 -12.14 -12.47
C TYR A 162 5.08 -12.58 -11.90
N ILE A 163 4.40 -11.68 -11.16
CA ILE A 163 3.08 -11.97 -10.59
C ILE A 163 2.05 -12.18 -11.71
N PHE A 164 2.05 -11.33 -12.75
CA PHE A 164 1.21 -11.51 -13.92
C PHE A 164 1.45 -12.86 -14.57
N SER A 165 2.70 -13.21 -14.87
CA SER A 165 3.10 -14.47 -15.50
C SER A 165 2.67 -15.67 -14.67
N LYS A 166 2.84 -15.62 -13.33
CA LYS A 166 2.43 -16.73 -12.46
C LYS A 166 0.93 -16.93 -12.38
N LYS A 167 0.16 -15.83 -12.31
CA LYS A 167 -1.30 -15.89 -12.12
C LYS A 167 -2.08 -16.13 -13.40
N PHE A 168 -1.55 -15.70 -14.54
CA PHE A 168 -2.29 -15.71 -15.80
C PHE A 168 -1.66 -16.65 -16.86
N LYS A 169 -0.56 -17.32 -16.52
CA LYS A 169 0.06 -18.32 -17.41
C LYS A 169 -0.95 -19.40 -17.80
N GLY A 170 -1.16 -19.54 -19.11
CA GLY A 170 -2.08 -20.54 -19.67
C GLY A 170 -3.56 -20.17 -19.62
N LEU A 171 -3.92 -18.97 -19.16
CA LEU A 171 -5.27 -18.46 -19.30
C LEU A 171 -5.48 -17.92 -20.71
N GLN A 172 -6.26 -18.63 -21.51
CA GLN A 172 -6.54 -18.23 -22.90
C GLN A 172 -7.43 -16.98 -23.02
N ASN A 173 -8.04 -16.55 -21.92
CA ASN A 173 -8.93 -15.39 -21.90
C ASN A 173 -8.27 -14.08 -21.51
N VAL A 174 -6.94 -14.07 -21.26
CA VAL A 174 -6.16 -12.84 -21.02
C VAL A 174 -5.26 -12.57 -22.21
N ILE A 175 -5.37 -11.39 -22.78
CA ILE A 175 -4.70 -10.95 -24.01
C ILE A 175 -3.92 -9.67 -23.70
N ASN A 176 -2.68 -9.56 -24.13
CA ASN A 176 -1.90 -8.36 -24.05
C ASN A 176 -1.90 -7.64 -25.41
N SER A 177 -2.50 -6.46 -25.44
CA SER A 177 -2.57 -5.57 -26.61
C SER A 177 -1.89 -4.23 -26.34
N THR A 178 -0.87 -4.24 -25.50
CA THR A 178 -0.11 -3.03 -25.12
C THR A 178 0.74 -2.48 -26.29
N GLU A 179 1.14 -3.34 -27.23
CA GLU A 179 1.95 -2.99 -28.41
C GLU A 179 3.34 -2.41 -28.07
N GLY A 180 3.86 -2.73 -26.87
CA GLY A 180 5.17 -2.31 -26.39
C GLY A 180 5.50 -2.97 -25.05
N GLY A 181 6.56 -2.50 -24.41
CA GLY A 181 6.94 -2.95 -23.07
C GLY A 181 7.47 -4.38 -23.00
N VAL A 182 7.75 -4.81 -21.76
CA VAL A 182 8.25 -6.16 -21.49
C VAL A 182 7.10 -7.17 -21.62
N PRO A 183 7.26 -8.24 -22.39
CA PRO A 183 6.22 -9.25 -22.56
C PRO A 183 5.87 -9.94 -21.24
N ILE A 184 4.59 -10.31 -21.09
CA ILE A 184 4.12 -11.10 -19.95
C ILE A 184 4.15 -12.58 -20.37
N GLU A 185 4.97 -13.38 -19.70
CA GLU A 185 5.15 -14.80 -20.05
C GLU A 185 3.82 -15.57 -19.97
N GLY A 186 3.49 -16.28 -21.03
CA GLY A 186 2.31 -17.13 -21.11
C GLY A 186 1.01 -16.39 -21.39
N VAL A 187 1.06 -15.07 -21.66
CA VAL A 187 -0.08 -14.28 -22.13
C VAL A 187 0.04 -14.06 -23.64
N ILE A 188 -1.07 -14.19 -24.35
CA ILE A 188 -1.11 -14.01 -25.81
C ILE A 188 -0.94 -12.52 -26.13
N ASN A 189 0.00 -12.21 -27.04
CA ASN A 189 0.22 -10.84 -27.53
C ASN A 189 -0.37 -10.70 -28.93
N ILE A 190 -1.32 -9.79 -29.09
CA ILE A 190 -1.87 -9.38 -30.39
C ILE A 190 -2.04 -7.86 -30.42
N SER A 191 -2.10 -7.27 -31.61
CA SER A 191 -2.29 -5.84 -31.73
C SER A 191 -3.64 -5.37 -31.18
N LEU A 192 -3.71 -4.14 -30.70
CA LEU A 192 -4.97 -3.55 -30.24
C LEU A 192 -6.03 -3.57 -31.36
N LYS A 193 -5.60 -3.26 -32.59
CA LYS A 193 -6.47 -3.29 -33.78
C LYS A 193 -7.09 -4.68 -34.00
N GLU A 194 -6.28 -5.74 -33.89
CA GLU A 194 -6.78 -7.14 -34.02
C GLU A 194 -7.70 -7.51 -32.87
N SER A 195 -7.34 -7.14 -31.63
CA SER A 195 -8.18 -7.39 -30.46
C SER A 195 -9.56 -6.73 -30.61
N LEU A 196 -9.60 -5.48 -31.02
CA LEU A 196 -10.85 -4.77 -31.28
C LEU A 196 -11.64 -5.43 -32.42
N TYR A 197 -10.96 -5.81 -33.49
CA TYR A 197 -11.60 -6.46 -34.63
C TYR A 197 -12.18 -7.85 -34.28
N ILE A 198 -11.52 -8.61 -33.43
CA ILE A 198 -11.97 -9.97 -33.09
C ILE A 198 -13.06 -9.92 -32.02
N TYR A 199 -12.90 -9.09 -30.97
CA TYR A 199 -13.67 -9.17 -29.73
C TYR A 199 -14.64 -8.02 -29.48
N CYS A 200 -14.53 -6.89 -30.20
CA CYS A 200 -15.34 -5.69 -29.98
C CYS A 200 -16.22 -5.34 -31.19
N ARG A 201 -16.72 -6.33 -31.92
CA ARG A 201 -17.54 -6.12 -33.13
C ARG A 201 -18.97 -5.68 -32.83
N GLU A 202 -19.50 -6.11 -31.70
CA GLU A 202 -20.88 -5.84 -31.32
C GLU A 202 -20.93 -4.69 -30.32
N LEU A 203 -21.88 -3.79 -30.54
CA LEU A 203 -22.17 -2.75 -29.53
C LEU A 203 -22.71 -3.41 -28.28
N VAL A 204 -22.06 -3.16 -27.15
CA VAL A 204 -22.57 -3.59 -25.86
C VAL A 204 -23.88 -2.84 -25.59
N LYS A 205 -24.97 -3.59 -25.46
CA LYS A 205 -26.26 -3.02 -25.03
C LYS A 205 -26.07 -2.40 -23.66
N ASP A 206 -26.47 -1.13 -23.53
CA ASP A 206 -26.34 -0.34 -22.31
C ASP A 206 -26.97 -1.07 -21.11
N LYS A 207 -26.12 -1.60 -20.24
CA LYS A 207 -26.55 -2.27 -18.99
C LYS A 207 -26.40 -1.30 -17.81
N LYS A 208 -26.97 -0.11 -17.92
CA LYS A 208 -26.83 0.97 -16.93
C LYS A 208 -27.14 0.60 -15.47
N ASN A 209 -27.71 -0.55 -15.17
CA ASN A 209 -28.21 -0.87 -13.82
C ASN A 209 -27.83 -2.26 -13.29
N SER A 210 -26.71 -2.84 -13.72
CA SER A 210 -26.31 -4.18 -13.27
C SER A 210 -25.77 -4.24 -11.83
N PHE A 211 -25.35 -3.13 -11.26
CA PHE A 211 -24.87 -3.07 -9.88
C PHE A 211 -25.93 -2.45 -8.97
N ARG A 212 -26.54 -3.27 -8.12
CA ARG A 212 -27.41 -2.78 -7.05
C ARG A 212 -26.54 -2.41 -5.85
N THR A 213 -26.53 -1.15 -5.46
CA THR A 213 -25.95 -0.72 -4.18
C THR A 213 -26.91 -1.09 -3.06
N THR A 214 -26.49 -1.92 -2.13
CA THR A 214 -27.23 -2.14 -0.89
C THR A 214 -26.94 -0.93 0.00
N GLN A 215 -27.97 -0.20 0.40
CA GLN A 215 -27.83 0.81 1.45
C GLN A 215 -27.46 0.09 2.76
N LEU A 216 -26.26 0.30 3.23
CA LEU A 216 -25.82 -0.18 4.53
C LEU A 216 -26.61 0.56 5.61
N ASN A 217 -27.04 -0.16 6.63
CA ASN A 217 -27.63 0.46 7.81
C ASN A 217 -26.47 1.08 8.64
N GLU A 218 -26.15 2.32 8.34
CA GLU A 218 -25.01 3.05 8.90
C GLU A 218 -24.99 2.99 10.43
N ASN A 219 -26.15 3.08 11.09
CA ASN A 219 -26.25 3.07 12.55
C ASN A 219 -25.84 1.72 13.19
N LYS A 220 -26.01 0.59 12.50
CA LYS A 220 -25.62 -0.73 13.04
C LYS A 220 -24.12 -0.97 13.01
N ILE A 221 -23.41 -0.32 12.10
CA ILE A 221 -21.96 -0.53 11.89
C ILE A 221 -21.18 0.58 12.58
N PHE A 222 -21.67 1.81 12.51
CA PHE A 222 -20.91 3.00 12.90
C PHE A 222 -20.67 3.07 14.43
N LYS A 223 -21.70 2.81 15.24
CA LYS A 223 -21.58 2.90 16.69
C LYS A 223 -20.60 1.88 17.30
N PRO A 224 -20.68 0.58 17.02
CA PRO A 224 -19.69 -0.40 17.51
C PRO A 224 -18.27 -0.09 17.03
N PHE A 225 -18.12 0.47 15.83
CA PHE A 225 -16.82 0.87 15.29
C PHE A 225 -16.27 2.09 16.03
N GLN A 226 -17.09 3.11 16.31
CA GLN A 226 -16.69 4.26 17.12
C GLN A 226 -16.25 3.83 18.53
N ASP A 227 -17.01 2.95 19.18
CA ASP A 227 -16.68 2.42 20.51
C ASP A 227 -15.31 1.69 20.49
N SER A 228 -15.02 0.99 19.40
CA SER A 228 -13.72 0.34 19.21
C SER A 228 -12.59 1.36 19.03
N ILE A 229 -12.79 2.40 18.23
CA ILE A 229 -11.81 3.50 18.07
C ILE A 229 -11.54 4.17 19.43
N LEU A 230 -12.58 4.51 20.19
CA LEU A 230 -12.43 5.13 21.52
C LEU A 230 -11.63 4.24 22.47
N ARG A 231 -11.85 2.94 22.45
CA ARG A 231 -11.06 1.97 23.23
C ARG A 231 -9.59 1.98 22.82
N GLN A 232 -9.31 1.98 21.53
CA GLN A 232 -7.94 2.03 21.03
C GLN A 232 -7.25 3.33 21.41
N ILE A 233 -7.92 4.47 21.32
CA ILE A 233 -7.39 5.78 21.77
C ILE A 233 -7.01 5.71 23.26
N GLN A 234 -7.87 5.12 24.11
CA GLN A 234 -7.56 5.00 25.53
C GLN A 234 -6.32 4.13 25.79
N LEU A 235 -6.21 2.97 25.12
CA LEU A 235 -5.05 2.09 25.24
C LEU A 235 -3.76 2.75 24.73
N LEU A 236 -3.83 3.48 23.64
CA LEU A 236 -2.69 4.24 23.10
C LEU A 236 -2.26 5.36 24.06
N LYS A 237 -3.20 6.07 24.71
CA LYS A 237 -2.91 7.05 25.77
C LYS A 237 -2.21 6.41 26.96
N ASP A 238 -2.64 5.22 27.37
CA ASP A 238 -2.00 4.49 28.48
C ASP A 238 -0.57 4.05 28.10
N ILE A 239 -0.36 3.59 26.87
CA ILE A 239 0.97 3.25 26.33
C ILE A 239 1.87 4.49 26.31
N SER A 240 1.39 5.62 25.74
CA SER A 240 2.13 6.88 25.71
C SER A 240 2.47 7.39 27.12
N GLY A 241 1.56 7.25 28.08
CA GLY A 241 1.81 7.57 29.48
C GLY A 241 2.93 6.73 30.12
N LYS A 242 2.96 5.43 29.83
CA LYS A 242 4.02 4.51 30.27
C LYS A 242 5.36 4.85 29.60
N LEU A 243 5.37 5.13 28.30
CA LEU A 243 6.56 5.58 27.56
C LEU A 243 7.10 6.89 28.13
N ASN A 244 6.24 7.90 28.38
CA ASN A 244 6.66 9.13 29.02
C ASN A 244 7.26 8.91 30.41
N THR A 245 6.71 7.99 31.18
CA THR A 245 7.27 7.63 32.50
C THR A 245 8.68 7.05 32.38
N LEU A 246 8.91 6.18 31.39
CA LEU A 246 10.25 5.62 31.11
C LEU A 246 11.21 6.71 30.65
N LYS A 247 10.77 7.60 29.77
CA LYS A 247 11.57 8.73 29.30
C LYS A 247 12.04 9.61 30.44
N LEU A 248 11.13 10.11 31.25
CA LEU A 248 11.43 11.00 32.39
C LEU A 248 12.35 10.35 33.42
N LYS A 249 12.17 9.06 33.68
CA LYS A 249 12.96 8.34 34.68
C LYS A 249 14.39 8.00 34.24
N PHE A 250 14.57 7.68 32.96
CA PHE A 250 15.80 7.04 32.49
C PHE A 250 16.50 7.75 31.34
N LEU A 251 15.80 8.50 30.49
CA LEU A 251 16.38 9.10 29.29
C LEU A 251 16.69 10.60 29.43
N ASP A 252 15.98 11.31 30.29
CA ASP A 252 16.24 12.74 30.54
C ASP A 252 17.47 12.98 31.44
N GLN A 253 18.05 11.92 32.02
CA GLN A 253 19.31 11.98 32.73
C GLN A 253 20.47 11.77 31.73
N ARG A 254 21.47 12.67 31.77
CA ARG A 254 22.67 12.57 30.91
C ARG A 254 23.31 11.20 31.08
N THR A 255 23.22 10.33 30.09
CA THR A 255 23.74 8.96 30.01
C THR A 255 23.40 8.10 31.25
N PRO A 256 22.39 7.23 31.17
CA PRO A 256 22.06 6.35 32.29
C PRO A 256 23.21 5.41 32.61
N GLY A 257 23.65 5.38 33.88
CA GLY A 257 24.61 4.40 34.34
C GLY A 257 24.06 2.97 34.22
N ARG A 258 24.88 1.95 34.48
CA ARG A 258 24.52 0.52 34.34
C ARG A 258 23.14 0.18 34.95
N LYS A 259 22.89 0.62 36.19
CA LYS A 259 21.62 0.41 36.89
C LYS A 259 20.43 1.10 36.18
N GLY A 260 20.65 2.27 35.57
CA GLY A 260 19.64 2.96 34.80
C GLY A 260 19.26 2.23 33.53
N LYS A 261 20.25 1.65 32.82
CA LYS A 261 20.05 0.81 31.64
C LYS A 261 19.26 -0.46 31.97
N GLU A 262 19.63 -1.17 33.06
CA GLU A 262 18.93 -2.35 33.54
C GLU A 262 17.44 -2.07 33.82
N LEU A 263 17.16 -0.94 34.50
CA LEU A 263 15.80 -0.54 34.83
C LEU A 263 14.99 -0.10 33.59
N PHE A 264 15.64 0.53 32.62
CA PHE A 264 14.99 0.89 31.35
C PHE A 264 14.61 -0.36 30.55
N VAL A 265 15.54 -1.29 30.34
CA VAL A 265 15.29 -2.57 29.63
C VAL A 265 14.14 -3.33 30.29
N LYS A 266 14.18 -3.48 31.61
CA LYS A 266 13.07 -4.11 32.37
C LYS A 266 11.74 -3.37 32.19
N GLY A 267 11.77 -2.05 32.17
CA GLY A 267 10.58 -1.24 31.93
C GLY A 267 10.01 -1.44 30.52
N MET A 268 10.86 -1.56 29.52
CA MET A 268 10.46 -1.87 28.15
C MET A 268 9.87 -3.29 28.01
N GLU A 269 10.43 -4.28 28.70
CA GLU A 269 9.87 -5.64 28.76
C GLU A 269 8.45 -5.65 29.31
N ILE A 270 8.22 -5.00 30.44
CA ILE A 270 6.89 -4.88 31.06
C ILE A 270 5.91 -4.15 30.14
N LEU A 271 6.37 -3.09 29.47
CA LEU A 271 5.55 -2.35 28.52
C LEU A 271 5.19 -3.23 27.32
N TYR A 272 6.14 -3.98 26.79
CA TYR A 272 5.92 -4.87 25.67
C TYR A 272 4.93 -5.99 26.00
N GLU A 273 5.04 -6.61 27.19
CA GLU A 273 4.06 -7.57 27.69
C GLU A 273 2.66 -6.97 27.77
N TYR A 274 2.54 -5.75 28.31
CA TYR A 274 1.27 -5.03 28.34
C TYR A 274 0.68 -4.77 26.94
N ILE A 275 1.52 -4.44 25.96
CA ILE A 275 1.08 -4.28 24.57
C ILE A 275 0.59 -5.63 24.01
N LEU A 276 1.29 -6.74 24.26
CA LEU A 276 0.92 -8.06 23.77
C LEU A 276 -0.39 -8.60 24.39
N GLU A 277 -0.69 -8.26 25.63
CA GLU A 277 -1.99 -8.55 26.25
C GLU A 277 -3.15 -7.91 25.49
N ASN A 278 -2.91 -6.75 24.88
CA ASN A 278 -3.87 -6.01 24.07
C ASN A 278 -3.65 -6.28 22.57
N LYS A 279 -3.94 -7.51 22.12
CA LYS A 279 -3.61 -8.03 20.79
C LYS A 279 -3.98 -7.10 19.62
N GLU A 280 -5.14 -6.44 19.68
CA GLU A 280 -5.57 -5.53 18.61
C GLU A 280 -4.68 -4.28 18.55
N THR A 281 -4.35 -3.69 19.70
CA THR A 281 -3.45 -2.54 19.78
C THR A 281 -2.04 -2.92 19.32
N ALA A 282 -1.55 -4.11 19.71
CA ALA A 282 -0.27 -4.63 19.24
C ALA A 282 -0.21 -4.74 17.71
N LEU A 283 -1.26 -5.28 17.08
CA LEU A 283 -1.37 -5.38 15.63
C LEU A 283 -1.44 -4.00 14.93
N LEU A 284 -2.12 -3.03 15.53
CA LEU A 284 -2.20 -1.67 15.00
C LEU A 284 -0.84 -0.97 15.04
N LEU A 285 -0.13 -1.05 16.16
CA LEU A 285 1.22 -0.49 16.31
C LEU A 285 2.20 -1.14 15.32
N GLN A 286 2.21 -2.47 15.25
CA GLN A 286 3.04 -3.22 14.31
C GLN A 286 2.67 -2.93 12.85
N GLY A 287 1.40 -2.77 12.55
CA GLY A 287 0.92 -2.47 11.20
C GLY A 287 1.31 -1.07 10.72
N TYR A 288 1.47 -0.12 11.66
CA TYR A 288 1.95 1.21 11.34
C TYR A 288 3.45 1.25 11.05
N ASP A 289 4.27 0.67 11.91
CA ASP A 289 5.73 0.61 11.70
C ASP A 289 6.24 -0.84 11.68
N PHE A 290 5.87 -1.56 10.63
CA PHE A 290 6.30 -2.94 10.42
C PHE A 290 7.83 -3.10 10.36
N ALA A 291 8.53 -2.12 9.81
CA ALA A 291 9.99 -2.14 9.69
C ALA A 291 10.65 -2.05 11.07
N GLY A 292 10.22 -1.10 11.91
CA GLY A 292 10.75 -0.91 13.26
C GLY A 292 10.51 -2.14 14.15
N PHE A 293 9.31 -2.74 14.08
CA PHE A 293 9.03 -4.00 14.79
C PHE A 293 9.89 -5.16 14.28
N THR A 294 10.06 -5.28 12.97
CA THR A 294 10.89 -6.35 12.38
C THR A 294 12.36 -6.21 12.81
N ASP A 295 12.89 -4.99 12.84
CA ASP A 295 14.26 -4.73 13.26
C ASP A 295 14.46 -5.03 14.77
N TRP A 296 13.47 -4.71 15.60
CA TRP A 296 13.50 -5.09 17.00
C TRP A 296 13.50 -6.62 17.18
N TYR A 297 12.60 -7.36 16.49
CA TYR A 297 12.58 -8.82 16.55
C TYR A 297 13.89 -9.45 16.10
N ARG A 298 14.49 -8.94 15.03
CA ARG A 298 15.78 -9.41 14.50
C ARG A 298 16.90 -9.19 15.53
N SER A 299 16.96 -7.98 16.11
CA SER A 299 17.96 -7.62 17.11
C SER A 299 17.77 -8.45 18.39
N ASN A 300 16.54 -8.65 18.84
CA ASN A 300 16.23 -9.48 19.99
C ASN A 300 16.68 -10.93 19.79
N TYR A 301 16.39 -11.51 18.63
CA TYR A 301 16.85 -12.86 18.29
C TYR A 301 18.37 -12.97 18.29
N GLN A 302 19.09 -11.98 17.76
CA GLN A 302 20.55 -11.98 17.77
C GLN A 302 21.13 -11.91 19.18
N ILE A 303 20.55 -11.09 20.07
CA ILE A 303 20.96 -10.97 21.47
C ILE A 303 20.71 -12.29 22.23
N LEU A 304 19.51 -12.87 22.07
CA LEU A 304 19.17 -14.15 22.69
C LEU A 304 20.16 -15.27 22.27
N ARG A 305 20.46 -15.35 20.98
CA ARG A 305 21.43 -16.31 20.45
C ARG A 305 22.85 -16.11 21.01
N LYS A 306 23.27 -14.85 21.22
CA LYS A 306 24.56 -14.54 21.86
C LYS A 306 24.57 -15.00 23.33
N LYS A 307 23.47 -14.79 24.06
CA LYS A 307 23.30 -15.26 25.44
C LYS A 307 23.38 -16.78 25.56
N GLU A 308 22.83 -17.53 24.61
CA GLU A 308 22.93 -18.98 24.59
C GLU A 308 24.35 -19.50 24.32
N LEU A 309 25.16 -18.75 23.58
CA LEU A 309 26.50 -19.15 23.14
C LEU A 309 27.62 -18.73 24.12
N SER A 310 27.36 -17.80 25.03
CA SER A 310 28.37 -17.26 25.97
C SER A 310 27.84 -17.24 27.40
N GLU A 311 28.47 -18.03 28.28
CA GLU A 311 28.09 -18.09 29.68
C GLU A 311 28.37 -16.83 30.51
N ASP A 312 29.08 -15.83 29.97
CA ASP A 312 29.66 -14.77 30.82
C ASP A 312 29.58 -13.33 30.20
N CYS A 313 28.69 -13.06 29.28
CA CYS A 313 28.64 -11.73 28.64
C CYS A 313 27.37 -10.94 29.03
N SER A 314 27.57 -9.84 29.78
CA SER A 314 26.51 -8.85 29.98
C SER A 314 26.27 -8.13 28.64
N LEU A 315 25.18 -8.46 27.96
CA LEU A 315 24.74 -7.81 26.70
C LEU A 315 23.83 -6.60 26.98
N LEU A 316 23.91 -6.03 28.17
CA LEU A 316 23.05 -4.94 28.63
C LEU A 316 23.11 -3.73 27.69
N ASP A 317 24.27 -3.40 27.17
CA ASP A 317 24.41 -2.26 26.26
C ASP A 317 23.69 -2.53 24.92
N GLU A 318 23.78 -3.74 24.40
CA GLU A 318 23.06 -4.13 23.17
C GLU A 318 21.53 -4.18 23.41
N GLU A 319 21.10 -4.68 24.56
CA GLU A 319 19.68 -4.68 24.95
C GLU A 319 19.15 -3.24 25.11
N PHE A 320 19.92 -2.39 25.75
CA PHE A 320 19.56 -0.98 25.92
C PHE A 320 19.42 -0.25 24.58
N GLU A 321 20.41 -0.39 23.67
CA GLU A 321 20.36 0.21 22.35
C GLU A 321 19.21 -0.32 21.48
N ARG A 322 18.91 -1.64 21.55
CA ARG A 322 17.74 -2.25 20.91
C ARG A 322 16.46 -1.59 21.40
N ASP A 323 16.31 -1.51 22.73
CA ASP A 323 15.07 -1.03 23.34
C ASP A 323 14.92 0.49 23.24
N LEU A 324 16.01 1.22 23.16
CA LEU A 324 15.97 2.67 22.89
C LEU A 324 15.42 2.96 21.48
N LYS A 325 15.87 2.22 20.46
CA LYS A 325 15.32 2.34 19.11
C LYS A 325 13.86 1.94 19.06
N PHE A 326 13.50 0.87 19.76
CA PHE A 326 12.12 0.42 19.80
C PHE A 326 11.20 1.35 20.57
N PHE A 327 11.72 2.03 21.57
CA PHE A 327 11.01 3.10 22.26
C PHE A 327 10.57 4.19 21.29
N ASP A 328 11.46 4.68 20.41
CA ASP A 328 11.13 5.71 19.41
C ASP A 328 10.08 5.21 18.41
N VAL A 329 10.16 3.94 18.00
CA VAL A 329 9.15 3.27 17.15
C VAL A 329 7.78 3.29 17.83
N LEU A 330 7.70 2.92 19.10
CA LEU A 330 6.45 2.88 19.86
C LEU A 330 5.86 4.28 20.07
N VAL A 331 6.69 5.27 20.38
CA VAL A 331 6.25 6.68 20.52
C VAL A 331 5.65 7.18 19.21
N GLY A 332 6.39 7.05 18.10
CA GLY A 332 5.92 7.49 16.80
C GLY A 332 4.62 6.79 16.35
N SER A 333 4.54 5.48 16.56
CA SER A 333 3.36 4.68 16.22
C SER A 333 2.14 5.06 17.05
N ALA A 334 2.29 5.21 18.37
CA ALA A 334 1.20 5.55 19.26
C ALA A 334 0.65 6.95 18.98
N ASP A 335 1.53 7.94 18.82
CA ASP A 335 1.14 9.33 18.55
C ASP A 335 0.42 9.46 17.21
N TYR A 336 0.94 8.81 16.17
CA TYR A 336 0.30 8.82 14.84
C TYR A 336 -1.09 8.20 14.86
N LEU A 337 -1.22 7.01 15.46
CA LEU A 337 -2.50 6.31 15.53
C LEU A 337 -3.53 7.10 16.34
N MET A 338 -3.13 7.68 17.49
CA MET A 338 -4.03 8.51 18.29
C MET A 338 -4.58 9.70 17.51
N VAL A 339 -3.70 10.47 16.87
CA VAL A 339 -4.09 11.65 16.09
C VAL A 339 -5.06 11.28 14.97
N ASN A 340 -4.81 10.18 14.28
CA ASN A 340 -5.67 9.77 13.16
C ASN A 340 -7.01 9.16 13.64
N PHE A 341 -7.03 8.43 14.75
CA PHE A 341 -8.26 7.95 15.35
C PHE A 341 -9.13 9.10 15.92
N GLU A 342 -8.53 10.09 16.54
CA GLU A 342 -9.25 11.29 17.00
C GLU A 342 -9.84 12.07 15.82
N LYS A 343 -9.09 12.24 14.74
CA LYS A 343 -9.62 12.82 13.48
C LYS A 343 -10.78 12.02 12.89
N ALA A 344 -10.69 10.69 12.90
CA ALA A 344 -11.74 9.83 12.37
C ALA A 344 -13.07 9.92 13.15
N LEU A 345 -13.05 10.33 14.42
CA LEU A 345 -14.23 10.55 15.22
C LEU A 345 -14.90 11.91 14.99
N THR A 346 -14.17 12.86 14.40
CA THR A 346 -14.66 14.24 14.15
C THR A 346 -15.24 14.42 12.74
N HIS A 347 -15.12 13.44 11.89
CA HIS A 347 -15.61 13.41 10.50
C HIS A 347 -16.64 12.32 10.28
#